data_8181af42ab746207e018749da9770192
#
_entry.id   8181af42ab746207e018749da9770192
#
_cell.length_a   1.000
_cell.length_b   1.000
_cell.length_c   1.000
_cell.angle_alpha   90.00
_cell.angle_beta   90.00
_cell.angle_gamma   90.00
#
_symmetry.space_group_name_H-M   'P 1'
#
loop_
_entity.id
_entity.type
_entity.pdbx_description
1 polymer ?
#
loop_
_entity_poly.entity_id
_entity_poly.type
_entity_poly.pdbx_seq_one_letter_code
_entity_poly.pdbx_strand_id
1 'polypeptide(L)'
;MPELPEVETVKAALDTAVKGKVITSIKTSGKTMRWPIPSDLGEVITGATINYVRRRAKYIIMEMKTGEKDLCLILHLGMSGSVRIYPANISDIPQKPHDHLIMDCQNENNDEQVTAVLN
;
A
#
# COMPACT_ATOMS: atom_id res chain seq x y z
N MET A 1 -3.21 -10.46 -16.02
CA MET A 1 -3.75 -10.52 -14.64
C MET A 1 -2.95 -11.50 -13.81
N PRO A 2 -2.46 -11.12 -12.63
CA PRO A 2 -1.85 -12.10 -11.74
C PRO A 2 -2.85 -13.18 -11.36
N GLU A 3 -2.36 -14.39 -11.23
CA GLU A 3 -3.17 -15.51 -10.79
C GLU A 3 -3.40 -15.43 -9.27
N LEU A 4 -4.41 -16.15 -8.76
CA LEU A 4 -4.72 -16.14 -7.32
C LEU A 4 -3.52 -16.46 -6.43
N PRO A 5 -2.66 -17.46 -6.72
CA PRO A 5 -1.48 -17.71 -5.90
C PRO A 5 -0.53 -16.52 -5.83
N GLU A 6 -0.37 -15.78 -6.94
CA GLU A 6 0.48 -14.58 -6.96
C GLU A 6 -0.12 -13.46 -6.12
N VAL A 7 -1.43 -13.26 -6.23
CA VAL A 7 -2.13 -12.25 -5.43
C VAL A 7 -2.03 -12.59 -3.94
N GLU A 8 -2.19 -13.87 -3.57
CA GLU A 8 -2.07 -14.31 -2.19
C GLU A 8 -0.66 -14.08 -1.64
N THR A 9 0.36 -14.33 -2.46
CA THR A 9 1.76 -14.09 -2.07
C THR A 9 2.01 -12.61 -1.81
N VAL A 10 1.52 -11.74 -2.70
CA VAL A 10 1.65 -10.29 -2.53
C VAL A 10 0.92 -9.83 -1.26
N LYS A 11 -0.31 -10.33 -1.06
CA LYS A 11 -1.10 -9.98 0.12
C LYS A 11 -0.37 -10.38 1.40
N ALA A 12 0.17 -11.58 1.47
CA ALA A 12 0.87 -12.06 2.66
C ALA A 12 2.12 -11.23 2.96
N ALA A 13 2.90 -10.91 1.93
CA ALA A 13 4.09 -10.08 2.09
C ALA A 13 3.73 -8.67 2.56
N LEU A 14 2.69 -8.09 1.97
CA LEU A 14 2.24 -6.76 2.36
C LEU A 14 1.70 -6.75 3.79
N ASP A 15 0.88 -7.73 4.15
CA ASP A 15 0.34 -7.85 5.51
C ASP A 15 1.48 -7.92 6.55
N THR A 16 2.47 -8.75 6.31
CA THR A 16 3.62 -8.87 7.21
C THR A 16 4.37 -7.55 7.34
N ALA A 17 4.52 -6.82 6.23
CA ALA A 17 5.32 -5.60 6.22
C ALA A 17 4.62 -4.42 6.90
N VAL A 18 3.31 -4.26 6.72
CA VAL A 18 2.62 -3.02 7.11
C VAL A 18 1.63 -3.18 8.26
N LYS A 19 1.32 -4.38 8.68
CA LYS A 19 0.35 -4.63 9.75
C LYS A 19 0.74 -3.89 11.03
N GLY A 20 -0.19 -3.12 11.57
CA GLY A 20 0.03 -2.36 12.79
C GLY A 20 0.77 -1.05 12.60
N LYS A 21 1.16 -0.72 11.38
CA LYS A 21 1.89 0.52 11.11
C LYS A 21 0.94 1.65 10.73
N VAL A 22 1.43 2.88 10.91
CA VAL A 22 0.71 4.10 10.56
C VAL A 22 1.20 4.58 9.21
N ILE A 23 0.28 4.98 8.34
CA ILE A 23 0.64 5.59 7.06
C ILE A 23 1.10 7.02 7.30
N THR A 24 2.36 7.31 6.99
CA THR A 24 2.92 8.64 7.21
C THR A 24 2.93 9.50 5.95
N SER A 25 2.91 8.90 4.78
CA SER A 25 2.95 9.64 3.53
C SER A 25 2.43 8.77 2.38
N ILE A 26 1.70 9.41 1.48
CA ILE A 26 1.23 8.81 0.23
C ILE A 26 1.65 9.71 -0.92
N LYS A 27 2.29 9.12 -1.91
CA LYS A 27 2.62 9.81 -3.15
C LYS A 27 2.03 9.06 -4.31
N THR A 28 1.41 9.78 -5.23
CA THR A 28 0.86 9.19 -6.46
C THR A 28 1.66 9.69 -7.64
N SER A 29 1.65 8.91 -8.72
CA SER A 29 2.43 9.27 -9.91
C SER A 29 1.86 10.46 -10.69
N GLY A 30 0.58 10.76 -10.50
CA GLY A 30 -0.11 11.74 -11.32
C GLY A 30 -0.41 11.26 -12.73
N LYS A 31 -0.07 10.02 -13.05
CA LYS A 31 -0.28 9.46 -14.38
C LYS A 31 -1.72 8.97 -14.52
N THR A 32 -2.23 9.03 -15.74
CA THR A 32 -3.55 8.49 -16.04
C THR A 32 -3.54 6.97 -15.90
N MET A 33 -4.51 6.46 -15.18
CA MET A 33 -4.73 5.03 -14.99
C MET A 33 -6.10 4.66 -15.51
N ARG A 34 -6.29 3.37 -15.80
CA ARG A 34 -7.61 2.86 -16.17
C ARG A 34 -8.65 3.17 -15.09
N TRP A 35 -8.28 3.03 -13.84
CA TRP A 35 -9.09 3.42 -12.68
C TRP A 35 -8.32 4.51 -11.94
N PRO A 36 -8.74 5.78 -12.09
CA PRO A 36 -8.00 6.89 -11.47
C PRO A 36 -7.91 6.75 -9.95
N ILE A 37 -6.76 7.12 -9.41
CA ILE A 37 -6.59 7.22 -7.97
C ILE A 37 -7.32 8.49 -7.51
N PRO A 38 -8.16 8.42 -6.45
CA PRO A 38 -8.82 9.60 -5.93
C PRO A 38 -7.82 10.69 -5.56
N SER A 39 -8.10 11.93 -5.92
CA SER A 39 -7.17 13.04 -5.69
C SER A 39 -6.96 13.34 -4.21
N ASP A 40 -7.92 12.97 -3.36
CA ASP A 40 -7.86 13.18 -1.91
C ASP A 40 -7.33 11.97 -1.14
N LEU A 41 -6.83 10.94 -1.83
CA LEU A 41 -6.40 9.70 -1.19
C LEU A 41 -5.40 9.97 -0.07
N GLY A 42 -4.38 10.78 -0.32
CA GLY A 42 -3.38 11.09 0.68
C GLY A 42 -3.95 11.77 1.91
N GLU A 43 -4.94 12.66 1.73
CA GLU A 43 -5.58 13.34 2.85
C GLU A 43 -6.44 12.38 3.68
N VAL A 44 -7.10 11.45 3.01
CA VAL A 44 -8.02 10.52 3.67
C VAL A 44 -7.27 9.48 4.49
N ILE A 45 -6.19 8.92 3.97
CA ILE A 45 -5.54 7.77 4.61
C ILE A 45 -4.23 8.08 5.34
N THR A 46 -3.64 9.26 5.15
CA THR A 46 -2.45 9.63 5.93
C THR A 46 -2.81 9.74 7.41
N GLY A 47 -2.06 9.09 8.26
CA GLY A 47 -2.34 9.02 9.69
C GLY A 47 -3.16 7.81 10.09
N ALA A 48 -3.67 7.04 9.13
CA ALA A 48 -4.43 5.83 9.44
C ALA A 48 -3.51 4.71 9.90
N THR A 49 -3.99 3.91 10.84
CA THR A 49 -3.30 2.71 11.29
C THR A 49 -3.80 1.53 10.47
N ILE A 50 -2.87 0.76 9.92
CA ILE A 50 -3.21 -0.43 9.15
C ILE A 50 -3.44 -1.58 10.12
N ASN A 51 -4.67 -2.09 10.16
CA ASN A 51 -5.02 -3.19 11.06
C ASN A 51 -4.52 -4.52 10.51
N TYR A 52 -4.81 -4.79 9.26
CA TYR A 52 -4.33 -5.98 8.56
C TYR A 52 -4.62 -5.85 7.07
N VAL A 53 -4.03 -6.74 6.30
CA VAL A 53 -4.26 -6.83 4.86
C VAL A 53 -4.87 -8.19 4.55
N ARG A 54 -5.95 -8.21 3.79
CA ARG A 54 -6.64 -9.44 3.40
C ARG A 54 -6.84 -9.49 1.90
N ARG A 55 -7.29 -10.61 1.41
CA ARG A 55 -7.59 -10.82 0.00
C ARG A 55 -9.05 -11.26 -0.15
N ARG A 56 -9.69 -10.74 -1.18
CA ARG A 56 -10.97 -11.25 -1.64
C ARG A 56 -10.90 -11.38 -3.16
N ALA A 57 -11.02 -12.61 -3.67
CA ALA A 57 -10.76 -12.89 -5.08
C ALA A 57 -9.39 -12.35 -5.47
N LYS A 58 -9.28 -11.55 -6.52
CA LYS A 58 -8.02 -10.95 -6.97
C LYS A 58 -7.81 -9.53 -6.45
N TYR A 59 -8.59 -9.13 -5.46
CA TYR A 59 -8.43 -7.84 -4.80
C TYR A 59 -7.68 -8.00 -3.49
N ILE A 60 -6.77 -7.07 -3.23
CA ILE A 60 -6.09 -6.94 -1.95
C ILE A 60 -6.79 -5.82 -1.19
N ILE A 61 -7.19 -6.07 0.04
CA ILE A 61 -7.95 -5.12 0.84
C ILE A 61 -7.17 -4.81 2.11
N MET A 62 -6.79 -3.54 2.24
CA MET A 62 -6.06 -3.05 3.40
C MET A 62 -7.06 -2.42 4.36
N GLU A 63 -7.31 -3.08 5.49
CA GLU A 63 -8.21 -2.59 6.52
C GLU A 63 -7.48 -1.63 7.43
N MET A 64 -8.06 -0.44 7.61
CA MET A 64 -7.40 0.65 8.34
C MET A 64 -8.38 1.34 9.28
N LYS A 65 -7.80 2.10 10.21
CA LYS A 65 -8.59 2.91 11.13
C LYS A 65 -7.95 4.28 11.29
N THR A 66 -8.75 5.33 11.20
CA THR A 66 -8.31 6.70 11.51
C THR A 66 -9.31 7.33 12.46
N GLY A 67 -8.84 7.66 13.68
CA GLY A 67 -9.73 8.10 14.75
C GLY A 67 -10.77 7.04 15.04
N GLU A 68 -12.07 7.39 14.87
CA GLU A 68 -13.17 6.45 15.07
C GLU A 68 -13.71 5.85 13.77
N LYS A 69 -13.08 6.18 12.64
CA LYS A 69 -13.55 5.71 11.34
C LYS A 69 -12.79 4.49 10.88
N ASP A 70 -13.52 3.51 10.38
CA ASP A 70 -12.96 2.35 9.71
C ASP A 70 -12.91 2.65 8.21
N LEU A 71 -11.74 2.40 7.62
CA LEU A 71 -11.50 2.63 6.20
C LEU A 71 -10.93 1.36 5.60
N CYS A 72 -11.07 1.22 4.29
CA CYS A 72 -10.32 0.20 3.58
C CYS A 72 -9.80 0.75 2.26
N LEU A 73 -8.61 0.32 1.89
CA LEU A 73 -8.04 0.60 0.58
C LEU A 73 -8.06 -0.69 -0.23
N ILE A 74 -8.71 -0.63 -1.38
CA ILE A 74 -8.85 -1.79 -2.26
C ILE A 74 -7.84 -1.65 -3.39
N LEU A 75 -7.00 -2.68 -3.54
CA LEU A 75 -5.96 -2.71 -4.56
C LEU A 75 -6.27 -3.80 -5.58
N HIS A 76 -6.14 -3.45 -6.85
CA HIS A 76 -6.23 -4.40 -7.94
C HIS A 76 -4.93 -4.33 -8.72
N LEU A 77 -4.19 -5.45 -8.77
CA LEU A 77 -2.84 -5.42 -9.34
C LEU A 77 -2.83 -5.24 -10.87
N GLY A 78 -3.93 -5.53 -11.54
CA GLY A 78 -3.96 -5.42 -12.99
C GLY A 78 -3.16 -6.51 -13.68
N MET A 79 -2.76 -6.28 -14.93
CA MET A 79 -2.10 -7.31 -15.73
C MET A 79 -0.65 -7.57 -15.34
N SER A 80 0.05 -6.54 -14.92
CA SER A 80 1.46 -6.65 -14.56
C SER A 80 1.74 -6.04 -13.20
N GLY A 81 0.69 -5.87 -12.39
CA GLY A 81 0.80 -5.22 -11.10
C GLY A 81 1.68 -5.97 -10.13
N SER A 82 2.42 -5.21 -9.34
CA SER A 82 3.29 -5.76 -8.31
C SER A 82 3.37 -4.79 -7.14
N VAL A 83 3.81 -5.30 -6.00
CA VAL A 83 4.09 -4.49 -4.82
C VAL A 83 5.54 -4.75 -4.43
N ARG A 84 6.31 -3.68 -4.29
CA ARG A 84 7.69 -3.75 -3.81
C ARG A 84 7.75 -3.14 -2.42
N ILE A 85 8.46 -3.78 -1.52
CA ILE A 85 8.54 -3.37 -0.12
C ILE A 85 9.99 -3.08 0.22
N TYR A 86 10.26 -1.88 0.74
CA TYR A 86 11.60 -1.42 1.08
C TYR A 86 11.68 -1.13 2.58
N PRO A 87 12.70 -1.65 3.27
CA PRO A 87 12.91 -1.31 4.69
C PRO A 87 13.48 0.09 4.86
N ALA A 88 13.45 0.58 6.10
CA ALA A 88 13.83 1.95 6.44
C ALA A 88 15.27 2.33 6.10
N ASN A 89 16.17 1.35 6.05
CA ASN A 89 17.59 1.61 5.79
C ASN A 89 17.93 1.81 4.31
N ILE A 90 16.93 1.80 3.45
CA ILE A 90 17.13 2.07 2.02
C ILE A 90 16.87 3.57 1.79
N SER A 91 17.93 4.32 1.50
CA SER A 91 17.80 5.77 1.30
C SER A 91 17.32 6.14 -0.10
N ASP A 92 17.66 5.35 -1.11
CA ASP A 92 17.28 5.60 -2.49
C ASP A 92 16.38 4.49 -2.99
N ILE A 93 15.07 4.78 -3.03
CA ILE A 93 14.10 3.83 -3.54
C ILE A 93 13.98 4.02 -5.05
N PRO A 94 14.30 2.98 -5.85
CA PRO A 94 14.19 3.10 -7.30
C PRO A 94 12.76 3.40 -7.72
N GLN A 95 12.58 4.43 -8.55
CA GLN A 95 11.30 4.73 -9.15
C GLN A 95 11.26 4.19 -10.57
N LYS A 96 10.18 3.54 -10.92
CA LYS A 96 9.97 3.00 -12.25
C LYS A 96 8.82 3.71 -12.93
N PRO A 97 8.79 3.72 -14.29
CA PRO A 97 7.77 4.48 -15.02
C PRO A 97 6.33 4.12 -14.68
N HIS A 98 6.08 2.90 -14.22
CA HIS A 98 4.72 2.43 -13.92
C HIS A 98 4.40 2.39 -12.43
N ASP A 99 5.21 3.02 -11.59
CA ASP A 99 4.89 3.13 -10.17
C ASP A 99 3.79 4.16 -9.98
N HIS A 100 2.66 3.74 -9.44
CA HIS A 100 1.48 4.58 -9.30
C HIS A 100 1.25 5.08 -7.89
N LEU A 101 1.69 4.34 -6.90
CA LEU A 101 1.46 4.68 -5.51
C LEU A 101 2.68 4.31 -4.68
N ILE A 102 3.14 5.26 -3.88
CA ILE A 102 4.23 5.06 -2.92
C ILE A 102 3.68 5.37 -1.54
N MET A 103 3.69 4.37 -0.66
CA MET A 103 3.13 4.49 0.67
C MET A 103 4.22 4.28 1.71
N ASP A 104 4.49 5.30 2.51
CA ASP A 104 5.41 5.21 3.63
C ASP A 104 4.64 4.89 4.90
N CYS A 105 5.10 3.90 5.63
CA CYS A 105 4.48 3.45 6.87
C CYS A 105 5.52 3.41 7.99
N GLN A 106 5.09 3.71 9.20
CA GLN A 106 5.96 3.74 10.37
C GLN A 106 5.29 3.09 11.56
N ASN A 107 6.07 2.34 12.34
CA ASN A 107 5.58 1.75 13.57
C ASN A 107 5.50 2.84 14.65
N GLU A 108 4.40 2.91 15.38
CA GLU A 108 4.20 3.91 16.44
C GLU A 108 5.23 3.83 17.55
N ASN A 109 5.73 2.62 17.85
CA ASN A 109 6.48 2.38 19.07
C ASN A 109 8.00 2.32 18.90
N ASN A 110 8.53 2.17 17.68
CA ASN A 110 9.96 1.91 17.53
C ASN A 110 10.60 2.51 16.27
N ASP A 111 9.97 3.49 15.66
CA ASP A 111 10.47 4.20 14.48
C ASP A 111 10.82 3.31 13.28
N GLU A 112 10.39 2.05 13.31
CA GLU A 112 10.59 1.15 12.20
C GLU A 112 9.75 1.59 11.01
N GLN A 113 10.39 1.83 9.87
CA GLN A 113 9.74 2.32 8.67
C GLN A 113 9.76 1.29 7.54
N VAL A 114 8.71 1.31 6.75
CA VAL A 114 8.59 0.49 5.55
C VAL A 114 7.98 1.34 4.45
N THR A 115 8.46 1.20 3.23
CA THR A 115 7.87 1.83 2.06
C THR A 115 7.33 0.77 1.13
N ALA A 116 6.07 0.86 0.79
CA ALA A 116 5.42 -0.02 -0.19
C ALA A 116 5.20 0.76 -1.48
N VAL A 117 5.64 0.19 -2.60
CA VAL A 117 5.49 0.79 -3.92
C VAL A 117 4.57 -0.11 -4.74
N LEU A 118 3.46 0.44 -5.17
CA LEU A 118 2.45 -0.27 -5.96
C LEU A 118 2.58 0.14 -7.42
N ASN A 119 2.81 -0.86 -8.19
CA ASN A 119 3.00 -0.71 -9.64
C ASN A 119 1.69 -0.96 -10.40
#